data_3ab981b904ebc41b490b8e949094f01b
#
_entry.id   3ab981b904ebc41b490b8e949094f01b
#
_cell.length_a   1.000
_cell.length_b   1.000
_cell.length_c   1.000
_cell.angle_alpha   90.00
_cell.angle_beta   90.00
_cell.angle_gamma   90.00
#
_symmetry.space_group_name_H-M   'P 1'
#
loop_
_entity.id
_entity.type
_entity.pdbx_description
1 polymer ?
#
loop_
_entity_poly.entity_id
_entity_poly.type
_entity_poly.pdbx_seq_one_letter_code
_entity_poly.pdbx_strand_id
1 'polypeptide(L)'
;MRGYLQYLLYLFKLIKKMTKKTLAQVISGMLIFTILAAGCNGRRTKEKIVVLTFDDAVQSHLDFVAPLLKEKGFGATFFITAKWMEDTANFLSWKDVSEIYKMGFEIGNHTWDHNSLYSDKAVQKMMDNLAKVDSALQANGVPRPVSFAYPGNEFSPGSVKKIRELGYRFARRGMQPEVPYGKMQKGPLFNPEKNNRLVIPTTADAYPEWTLDYFKSVIDRAEEGKAIILQFHGVPDIAHPWVHTDPDKFIRFMNYLETINCKVIALRDLDKYFKIKEVDDPALGYSYGTL
;
A
#
# COMPACT_ATOMS: atom_id res chain seq x y z
N MET A 1 -47.26 4.12 6.66
CA MET A 1 -47.76 3.12 7.65
C MET A 1 -48.86 2.18 7.13
N ARG A 2 -49.86 2.65 6.37
CA ARG A 2 -50.96 1.76 5.86
C ARG A 2 -50.50 0.60 4.95
N GLY A 3 -49.51 0.77 4.09
CA GLY A 3 -49.01 -0.27 3.20
C GLY A 3 -48.30 -1.43 3.90
N TYR A 4 -47.57 -1.16 4.97
CA TYR A 4 -46.85 -2.15 5.76
C TYR A 4 -47.81 -3.08 6.53
N LEU A 5 -48.90 -2.53 7.03
CA LEU A 5 -49.93 -3.29 7.73
C LEU A 5 -50.70 -4.25 6.80
N GLN A 6 -50.97 -3.80 5.56
CA GLN A 6 -51.60 -4.65 4.53
C GLN A 6 -50.69 -5.79 4.09
N TYR A 7 -49.39 -5.56 3.97
CA TYR A 7 -48.40 -6.58 3.64
C TYR A 7 -48.25 -7.65 4.72
N LEU A 8 -48.25 -7.23 6.00
CA LEU A 8 -48.23 -8.15 7.14
C LEU A 8 -49.53 -9.01 7.22
N LEU A 9 -50.69 -8.43 6.97
CA LEU A 9 -51.95 -9.16 6.93
C LEU A 9 -52.02 -10.16 5.77
N TYR A 10 -51.42 -9.84 4.63
CA TYR A 10 -51.32 -10.75 3.49
C TYR A 10 -50.39 -11.93 3.82
N LEU A 11 -49.21 -11.66 4.41
CA LEU A 11 -48.31 -12.73 4.86
C LEU A 11 -48.96 -13.65 5.91
N PHE A 12 -49.72 -13.09 6.84
CA PHE A 12 -50.40 -13.88 7.86
C PHE A 12 -51.48 -14.81 7.27
N LYS A 13 -52.21 -14.35 6.22
CA LYS A 13 -53.17 -15.17 5.47
C LYS A 13 -52.49 -16.28 4.67
N LEU A 14 -51.31 -16.04 4.12
CA LEU A 14 -50.51 -17.03 3.40
C LEU A 14 -50.01 -18.12 4.34
N ILE A 15 -49.50 -17.79 5.51
CA ILE A 15 -49.01 -18.74 6.53
C ILE A 15 -50.13 -19.61 7.04
N LYS A 16 -51.35 -19.06 7.26
CA LYS A 16 -52.54 -19.84 7.68
C LYS A 16 -53.02 -20.85 6.65
N LYS A 17 -52.71 -20.68 5.36
CA LYS A 17 -53.09 -21.63 4.28
C LYS A 17 -52.03 -22.72 4.04
N MET A 18 -50.86 -22.64 4.66
CA MET A 18 -49.82 -23.64 4.50
C MET A 18 -50.11 -24.90 5.31
N THR A 19 -49.87 -26.06 4.72
CA THR A 19 -49.94 -27.32 5.45
C THR A 19 -48.82 -27.42 6.48
N LYS A 20 -49.04 -28.18 7.57
CA LYS A 20 -48.00 -28.39 8.61
C LYS A 20 -46.69 -28.90 8.01
N LYS A 21 -46.74 -29.69 6.94
CA LYS A 21 -45.55 -30.20 6.23
C LYS A 21 -44.78 -29.10 5.48
N THR A 22 -45.49 -28.21 4.79
CA THR A 22 -44.91 -27.07 4.06
C THR A 22 -44.30 -26.03 5.02
N LEU A 23 -44.98 -25.77 6.15
CA LEU A 23 -44.48 -24.86 7.18
C LEU A 23 -43.18 -25.39 7.82
N ALA A 24 -43.12 -26.71 8.11
CA ALA A 24 -41.92 -27.35 8.64
C ALA A 24 -40.72 -27.27 7.65
N GLN A 25 -41.00 -27.44 6.35
CA GLN A 25 -39.96 -27.32 5.31
C GLN A 25 -39.44 -25.87 5.19
N VAL A 26 -40.30 -24.85 5.26
CA VAL A 26 -39.90 -23.44 5.23
C VAL A 26 -39.08 -23.07 6.47
N ILE A 27 -39.51 -23.52 7.66
CA ILE A 27 -38.79 -23.29 8.92
C ILE A 27 -37.43 -24.01 8.90
N SER A 28 -37.38 -25.25 8.40
CA SER A 28 -36.13 -26.00 8.25
C SER A 28 -35.18 -25.32 7.25
N GLY A 29 -35.71 -24.82 6.12
CA GLY A 29 -34.93 -24.06 5.14
C GLY A 29 -34.36 -22.73 5.70
N MET A 30 -35.18 -21.98 6.47
CA MET A 30 -34.74 -20.77 7.16
C MET A 30 -33.71 -21.07 8.26
N LEU A 31 -33.85 -22.16 9.00
CA LEU A 31 -32.86 -22.56 10.02
C LEU A 31 -31.52 -22.96 9.38
N ILE A 32 -31.56 -23.67 8.26
CA ILE A 32 -30.33 -24.02 7.51
C ILE A 32 -29.69 -22.77 6.95
N PHE A 33 -30.46 -21.80 6.45
CA PHE A 33 -29.90 -20.52 5.94
C PHE A 33 -29.32 -19.66 7.05
N THR A 34 -29.92 -19.63 8.25
CA THR A 34 -29.36 -18.93 9.41
C THR A 34 -28.12 -19.62 9.97
N ILE A 35 -28.06 -20.96 9.94
CA ILE A 35 -26.85 -21.69 10.35
C ILE A 35 -25.72 -21.49 9.34
N LEU A 36 -26.03 -21.44 8.03
CA LEU A 36 -25.02 -21.09 7.01
C LEU A 36 -24.54 -19.63 7.10
N ALA A 37 -25.43 -18.70 7.46
CA ALA A 37 -25.06 -17.29 7.69
C ALA A 37 -24.30 -17.08 9.01
N ALA A 38 -24.58 -17.87 10.06
CA ALA A 38 -23.87 -17.85 11.34
C ALA A 38 -22.52 -18.60 11.27
N GLY A 39 -22.36 -19.56 10.34
CA GLY A 39 -21.10 -20.30 10.12
C GLY A 39 -20.01 -19.48 9.45
N CYS A 40 -20.31 -18.29 8.91
CA CYS A 40 -19.32 -17.33 8.38
C CYS A 40 -18.62 -16.48 9.46
N ASN A 41 -18.84 -16.73 10.75
CA ASN A 41 -17.89 -16.36 11.79
C ASN A 41 -16.71 -17.36 11.83
N GLY A 42 -16.15 -17.67 10.62
CA GLY A 42 -14.85 -18.31 10.52
C GLY A 42 -13.89 -17.50 11.36
N ARG A 43 -13.08 -18.13 12.21
CA ARG A 43 -11.87 -17.57 12.79
C ARG A 43 -11.27 -16.68 11.72
N ARG A 44 -11.31 -15.36 11.92
CA ARG A 44 -10.43 -14.44 11.20
C ARG A 44 -9.04 -14.97 11.48
N THR A 45 -8.50 -15.76 10.59
CA THR A 45 -7.07 -16.01 10.56
C THR A 45 -6.48 -14.62 10.55
N LYS A 46 -5.64 -14.34 11.54
CA LYS A 46 -4.99 -13.03 11.70
C LYS A 46 -4.26 -12.74 10.40
N GLU A 47 -4.89 -11.98 9.49
CA GLU A 47 -4.31 -11.69 8.19
C GLU A 47 -3.02 -10.91 8.40
N LYS A 48 -1.91 -11.44 7.90
CA LYS A 48 -0.65 -10.73 7.82
C LYS A 48 -0.74 -9.73 6.67
N ILE A 49 -0.80 -8.44 6.98
CA ILE A 49 -0.88 -7.37 5.97
C ILE A 49 0.53 -6.92 5.61
N VAL A 50 0.86 -7.01 4.33
CA VAL A 50 2.12 -6.56 3.74
C VAL A 50 1.81 -5.52 2.66
N VAL A 51 2.46 -4.38 2.74
CA VAL A 51 2.41 -3.33 1.71
C VAL A 51 3.72 -3.38 0.93
N LEU A 52 3.64 -3.53 -0.39
CA LEU A 52 4.79 -3.43 -1.29
C LEU A 52 4.85 -2.04 -1.89
N THR A 53 6.02 -1.41 -1.79
CA THR A 53 6.30 -0.12 -2.42
C THR A 53 7.59 -0.19 -3.22
N PHE A 54 7.59 0.45 -4.40
CA PHE A 54 8.71 0.48 -5.34
C PHE A 54 8.99 1.92 -5.71
N ASP A 55 10.24 2.37 -5.54
CA ASP A 55 10.64 3.75 -5.76
C ASP A 55 11.32 3.93 -7.13
N ASP A 56 11.40 5.20 -7.58
CA ASP A 56 12.28 5.69 -8.63
C ASP A 56 11.88 5.43 -10.09
N ALA A 57 10.72 4.82 -10.34
CA ALA A 57 10.23 4.57 -11.70
C ALA A 57 11.20 3.74 -12.57
N VAL A 58 11.89 2.74 -11.99
CA VAL A 58 12.86 1.89 -12.68
C VAL A 58 12.16 1.05 -13.76
N GLN A 59 12.80 0.85 -14.93
CA GLN A 59 12.21 0.11 -16.07
C GLN A 59 11.75 -1.31 -15.69
N SER A 60 12.50 -1.99 -14.82
CA SER A 60 12.13 -3.33 -14.32
C SER A 60 10.78 -3.41 -13.60
N HIS A 61 10.23 -2.26 -13.18
CA HIS A 61 8.89 -2.23 -12.58
C HIS A 61 7.82 -2.69 -13.58
N LEU A 62 7.91 -2.32 -14.87
CA LEU A 62 7.01 -2.80 -15.91
C LEU A 62 7.44 -4.15 -16.45
N ASP A 63 8.74 -4.31 -16.76
CA ASP A 63 9.22 -5.47 -17.50
C ASP A 63 9.17 -6.76 -16.67
N PHE A 64 9.24 -6.66 -15.35
CA PHE A 64 9.34 -7.82 -14.47
C PHE A 64 8.41 -7.77 -13.24
N VAL A 65 8.45 -6.67 -12.47
CA VAL A 65 7.76 -6.63 -11.16
C VAL A 65 6.25 -6.67 -11.30
N ALA A 66 5.66 -5.76 -12.09
CA ALA A 66 4.21 -5.65 -12.22
C ALA A 66 3.57 -6.91 -12.82
N PRO A 67 4.10 -7.55 -13.88
CA PRO A 67 3.59 -8.82 -14.38
C PRO A 67 3.59 -9.93 -13.31
N LEU A 68 4.69 -10.11 -12.58
CA LEU A 68 4.81 -11.13 -11.53
C LEU A 68 3.81 -10.90 -10.39
N LEU A 69 3.69 -9.65 -9.92
CA LEU A 69 2.74 -9.32 -8.84
C LEU A 69 1.29 -9.48 -9.29
N LYS A 70 0.99 -9.14 -10.55
CA LYS A 70 -0.36 -9.33 -11.12
C LYS A 70 -0.74 -10.80 -11.20
N GLU A 71 0.16 -11.66 -11.64
CA GLU A 71 -0.04 -13.11 -11.68
C GLU A 71 -0.40 -13.66 -10.29
N LYS A 72 0.27 -13.16 -9.23
CA LYS A 72 0.02 -13.55 -7.84
C LYS A 72 -1.20 -12.87 -7.20
N GLY A 73 -1.86 -11.93 -7.87
CA GLY A 73 -2.95 -11.15 -7.29
C GLY A 73 -2.51 -10.23 -6.16
N PHE A 74 -1.24 -9.81 -6.14
CA PHE A 74 -0.66 -8.92 -5.14
C PHE A 74 -0.85 -7.45 -5.53
N GLY A 75 -1.16 -6.61 -4.53
CA GLY A 75 -1.17 -5.16 -4.67
C GLY A 75 0.21 -4.56 -4.46
N ALA A 76 0.48 -3.41 -5.09
CA ALA A 76 1.70 -2.65 -4.91
C ALA A 76 1.50 -1.17 -5.24
N THR A 77 2.42 -0.31 -4.75
CA THR A 77 2.52 1.11 -5.08
C THR A 77 3.85 1.39 -5.76
N PHE A 78 3.81 2.01 -6.93
CA PHE A 78 4.99 2.44 -7.68
C PHE A 78 5.12 3.96 -7.58
N PHE A 79 6.18 4.46 -6.97
CA PHE A 79 6.45 5.86 -6.77
C PHE A 79 7.32 6.42 -7.89
N ILE A 80 6.84 7.48 -8.54
CA ILE A 80 7.41 8.01 -9.78
C ILE A 80 8.31 9.22 -9.50
N THR A 81 9.59 9.12 -9.87
CA THR A 81 10.55 10.21 -9.97
C THR A 81 10.67 10.64 -11.43
N ALA A 82 9.96 11.71 -11.78
CA ALA A 82 9.71 12.04 -13.19
C ALA A 82 10.96 12.40 -13.99
N LYS A 83 11.91 13.10 -13.41
CA LYS A 83 13.14 13.55 -14.10
C LYS A 83 14.02 12.37 -14.53
N TRP A 84 14.05 11.30 -13.76
CA TRP A 84 14.85 10.13 -14.10
C TRP A 84 14.31 9.39 -15.33
N MET A 85 13.02 9.53 -15.60
CA MET A 85 12.37 8.97 -16.80
C MET A 85 12.86 9.60 -18.13
N GLU A 86 13.72 10.63 -18.09
CA GLU A 86 14.46 11.15 -19.25
C GLU A 86 15.50 10.13 -19.75
N ASP A 87 16.03 9.29 -18.86
CA ASP A 87 16.86 8.12 -19.21
C ASP A 87 15.98 6.88 -19.47
N THR A 88 15.50 6.77 -20.68
CA THR A 88 14.60 5.68 -21.11
C THR A 88 15.26 4.30 -21.20
N ALA A 89 16.58 4.19 -21.00
CA ALA A 89 17.27 2.92 -20.94
C ALA A 89 17.12 2.25 -19.55
N ASN A 90 17.01 3.06 -18.50
CA ASN A 90 16.97 2.56 -17.12
C ASN A 90 15.64 2.81 -16.42
N PHE A 91 14.83 3.76 -16.89
CA PHE A 91 13.59 4.19 -16.24
C PHE A 91 12.38 4.13 -17.17
N LEU A 92 11.20 4.04 -16.56
CA LEU A 92 9.91 3.99 -17.23
C LEU A 92 9.66 5.23 -18.10
N SER A 93 8.92 5.05 -19.20
CA SER A 93 8.25 6.15 -19.88
C SER A 93 6.88 6.44 -19.26
N TRP A 94 6.26 7.59 -19.58
CA TRP A 94 4.89 7.90 -19.16
C TRP A 94 3.86 6.88 -19.66
N LYS A 95 4.11 6.29 -20.84
CA LYS A 95 3.29 5.19 -21.36
C LYS A 95 3.39 3.96 -20.48
N ASP A 96 4.60 3.60 -20.02
CA ASP A 96 4.84 2.44 -19.16
C ASP A 96 4.17 2.62 -17.79
N VAL A 97 4.22 3.83 -17.23
CA VAL A 97 3.49 4.18 -16.00
C VAL A 97 1.99 3.98 -16.17
N SER A 98 1.43 4.41 -17.33
CA SER A 98 0.02 4.19 -17.64
C SER A 98 -0.31 2.69 -17.77
N GLU A 99 0.59 1.87 -18.30
CA GLU A 99 0.41 0.42 -18.39
C GLU A 99 0.40 -0.25 -17.00
N ILE A 100 1.32 0.12 -16.12
CA ILE A 100 1.33 -0.36 -14.71
C ILE A 100 0.01 0.01 -14.03
N TYR A 101 -0.47 1.25 -14.21
CA TYR A 101 -1.76 1.69 -13.68
C TYR A 101 -2.92 0.83 -14.20
N LYS A 102 -2.98 0.55 -15.52
CA LYS A 102 -4.02 -0.29 -16.15
C LYS A 102 -3.97 -1.74 -15.67
N MET A 103 -2.83 -2.23 -15.20
CA MET A 103 -2.73 -3.53 -14.54
C MET A 103 -3.42 -3.56 -13.18
N GLY A 104 -3.82 -2.39 -12.61
CA GLY A 104 -4.53 -2.25 -11.33
C GLY A 104 -3.67 -1.76 -10.18
N PHE A 105 -2.38 -1.53 -10.41
CA PHE A 105 -1.45 -1.05 -9.38
C PHE A 105 -1.68 0.42 -9.03
N GLU A 106 -1.20 0.82 -7.88
CA GLU A 106 -1.16 2.21 -7.49
C GLU A 106 0.08 2.90 -8.06
N ILE A 107 -0.14 4.11 -8.59
CA ILE A 107 0.95 5.03 -8.92
C ILE A 107 0.96 6.12 -7.86
N GLY A 108 2.12 6.31 -7.22
CA GLY A 108 2.37 7.34 -6.22
C GLY A 108 3.32 8.41 -6.75
N ASN A 109 3.42 9.53 -6.03
CA ASN A 109 4.31 10.64 -6.37
C ASN A 109 5.59 10.57 -5.52
N HIS A 110 6.76 10.67 -6.19
CA HIS A 110 8.09 10.70 -5.56
C HIS A 110 8.87 11.95 -5.95
N THR A 111 8.17 13.05 -6.22
CA THR A 111 8.65 14.33 -6.73
C THR A 111 9.12 14.29 -8.19
N TRP A 112 9.38 15.48 -8.75
CA TRP A 112 9.90 15.60 -10.11
C TRP A 112 11.38 15.23 -10.18
N ASP A 113 12.18 15.72 -9.24
CA ASP A 113 13.65 15.76 -9.31
C ASP A 113 14.36 15.01 -8.16
N HIS A 114 13.60 14.27 -7.33
CA HIS A 114 14.09 13.50 -6.19
C HIS A 114 14.88 14.32 -5.15
N ASN A 115 14.62 15.62 -5.04
CA ASN A 115 15.29 16.44 -4.03
C ASN A 115 14.75 16.19 -2.63
N SER A 116 15.65 16.17 -1.65
CA SER A 116 15.30 16.11 -0.21
C SER A 116 14.30 17.21 0.17
N LEU A 117 13.35 16.87 1.05
CA LEU A 117 12.30 17.77 1.55
C LEU A 117 12.53 18.24 2.99
N TYR A 118 13.76 18.19 3.45
CA TYR A 118 14.10 18.57 4.82
C TYR A 118 14.17 20.09 5.02
N SER A 119 14.74 20.83 4.07
CA SER A 119 14.92 22.29 4.21
C SER A 119 13.67 23.08 3.78
N ASP A 120 13.44 24.24 4.39
CA ASP A 120 12.33 25.14 4.05
C ASP A 120 12.38 25.58 2.57
N LYS A 121 13.56 25.79 2.02
CA LYS A 121 13.76 26.12 0.58
C LYS A 121 13.30 24.98 -0.31
N ALA A 122 13.59 23.73 0.07
CA ALA A 122 13.14 22.55 -0.66
C ALA A 122 11.63 22.37 -0.55
N VAL A 123 11.05 22.57 0.62
CA VAL A 123 9.61 22.56 0.85
C VAL A 123 8.89 23.61 0.01
N GLN A 124 9.44 24.80 -0.15
CA GLN A 124 8.84 25.83 -1.01
C GLN A 124 8.80 25.44 -2.48
N LYS A 125 9.83 24.76 -3.00
CA LYS A 125 9.88 24.25 -4.37
C LYS A 125 9.02 23.00 -4.59
N MET A 126 8.69 22.30 -3.54
CA MET A 126 7.97 21.03 -3.56
C MET A 126 6.60 21.16 -4.25
N MET A 127 5.88 22.27 -4.03
CA MET A 127 4.54 22.47 -4.59
C MET A 127 4.54 22.35 -6.12
N ASP A 128 5.48 23.05 -6.79
CA ASP A 128 5.60 23.02 -8.25
C ASP A 128 6.03 21.64 -8.75
N ASN A 129 6.95 20.99 -8.04
CA ASN A 129 7.45 19.66 -8.37
C ASN A 129 6.35 18.61 -8.30
N LEU A 130 5.54 18.62 -7.24
CA LEU A 130 4.42 17.67 -7.10
C LEU A 130 3.32 17.94 -8.10
N ALA A 131 2.97 19.20 -8.34
CA ALA A 131 1.97 19.59 -9.32
C ALA A 131 2.38 19.18 -10.76
N LYS A 132 3.67 19.26 -11.10
CA LYS A 132 4.17 18.78 -12.40
C LYS A 132 3.98 17.28 -12.57
N VAL A 133 4.34 16.48 -11.56
CA VAL A 133 4.15 15.01 -11.60
C VAL A 133 2.66 14.68 -11.70
N ASP A 134 1.83 15.29 -10.86
CA ASP A 134 0.37 15.07 -10.86
C ASP A 134 -0.22 15.40 -12.23
N SER A 135 0.17 16.53 -12.84
CA SER A 135 -0.30 16.94 -14.17
C SER A 135 0.17 15.99 -15.28
N ALA A 136 1.42 15.55 -15.24
CA ALA A 136 1.97 14.61 -16.22
C ALA A 136 1.27 13.24 -16.12
N LEU A 137 1.00 12.75 -14.91
CA LEU A 137 0.23 11.52 -14.71
C LEU A 137 -1.17 11.64 -15.28
N GLN A 138 -1.90 12.73 -14.99
CA GLN A 138 -3.24 12.95 -15.51
C GLN A 138 -3.26 13.05 -17.05
N ALA A 139 -2.27 13.73 -17.66
CA ALA A 139 -2.12 13.80 -19.11
C ALA A 139 -1.91 12.42 -19.76
N ASN A 140 -1.41 11.44 -19.00
CA ASN A 140 -1.20 10.05 -19.45
C ASN A 140 -2.29 9.08 -18.94
N GLY A 141 -3.44 9.58 -18.49
CA GLY A 141 -4.60 8.78 -18.09
C GLY A 141 -4.47 8.11 -16.72
N VAL A 142 -3.52 8.55 -15.90
CA VAL A 142 -3.36 8.10 -14.52
C VAL A 142 -3.96 9.15 -13.58
N PRO A 143 -4.91 8.80 -12.71
CA PRO A 143 -5.50 9.75 -11.76
C PRO A 143 -4.45 10.39 -10.86
N ARG A 144 -4.80 11.55 -10.29
CA ARG A 144 -3.94 12.21 -9.31
C ARG A 144 -3.59 11.24 -8.17
N PRO A 145 -2.29 11.10 -7.82
CA PRO A 145 -1.85 10.23 -6.74
C PRO A 145 -2.46 10.60 -5.38
N VAL A 146 -2.78 9.59 -4.59
CA VAL A 146 -3.19 9.76 -3.18
C VAL A 146 -2.07 9.39 -2.22
N SER A 147 -1.01 8.76 -2.71
CA SER A 147 0.15 8.34 -1.94
C SER A 147 1.42 9.05 -2.41
N PHE A 148 2.27 9.32 -1.45
CA PHE A 148 3.56 9.99 -1.62
C PHE A 148 4.68 9.19 -0.95
N ALA A 149 5.91 9.24 -1.49
CA ALA A 149 7.11 8.79 -0.80
C ALA A 149 8.10 9.95 -0.69
N TYR A 150 8.71 10.10 0.50
CA TYR A 150 9.70 11.15 0.73
C TYR A 150 11.03 10.78 0.07
N PRO A 151 11.55 11.61 -0.89
CA PRO A 151 12.84 11.38 -1.51
C PRO A 151 13.99 11.30 -0.49
N GLY A 152 14.88 10.34 -0.69
CA GLY A 152 15.97 10.08 0.26
C GLY A 152 15.48 9.72 1.67
N ASN A 153 14.18 9.41 1.83
CA ASN A 153 13.55 9.15 3.12
C ASN A 153 13.54 10.34 4.11
N GLU A 154 13.91 11.54 3.64
CA GLU A 154 14.05 12.76 4.45
C GLU A 154 12.73 13.55 4.49
N PHE A 155 12.34 14.01 5.65
CA PHE A 155 11.15 14.83 5.83
C PHE A 155 11.34 15.89 6.93
N SER A 156 10.59 16.97 6.84
CA SER A 156 10.47 17.99 7.88
C SER A 156 9.02 18.21 8.27
N PRO A 157 8.73 18.83 9.42
CA PRO A 157 7.36 19.22 9.79
C PRO A 157 6.70 20.09 8.69
N GLY A 158 7.47 20.94 8.03
CA GLY A 158 7.01 21.78 6.91
C GLY A 158 6.60 20.94 5.70
N SER A 159 7.35 19.89 5.33
CA SER A 159 6.99 19.00 4.22
C SER A 159 5.76 18.17 4.52
N VAL A 160 5.61 17.65 5.75
CA VAL A 160 4.41 16.92 6.19
C VAL A 160 3.16 17.79 6.08
N LYS A 161 3.25 19.04 6.60
CA LYS A 161 2.17 20.03 6.49
C LYS A 161 1.78 20.27 5.03
N LYS A 162 2.76 20.43 4.12
CA LYS A 162 2.50 20.66 2.69
C LYS A 162 1.87 19.45 2.00
N ILE A 163 2.33 18.23 2.29
CA ILE A 163 1.72 16.99 1.80
C ILE A 163 0.24 16.91 2.22
N ARG A 164 -0.07 17.31 3.46
CA ARG A 164 -1.46 17.39 3.97
C ARG A 164 -2.28 18.43 3.21
N GLU A 165 -1.76 19.65 3.07
CA GLU A 165 -2.44 20.75 2.36
C GLU A 165 -2.74 20.40 0.90
N LEU A 166 -1.86 19.63 0.26
CA LEU A 166 -2.05 19.10 -1.08
C LEU A 166 -3.07 17.94 -1.15
N GLY A 167 -3.56 17.43 -0.02
CA GLY A 167 -4.58 16.40 0.04
C GLY A 167 -4.08 14.98 -0.24
N TYR A 168 -2.78 14.71 -0.09
CA TYR A 168 -2.30 13.33 -0.06
C TYR A 168 -2.86 12.61 1.16
N ARG A 169 -3.22 11.35 0.97
CA ARG A 169 -3.83 10.55 2.05
C ARG A 169 -2.79 9.74 2.81
N PHE A 170 -1.72 9.35 2.13
CA PHE A 170 -0.64 8.54 2.68
C PHE A 170 0.71 9.10 2.24
N ALA A 171 1.69 9.07 3.15
CA ALA A 171 3.07 9.36 2.78
C ALA A 171 4.03 8.43 3.53
N ARG A 172 4.91 7.74 2.78
CA ARG A 172 5.90 6.80 3.31
C ARG A 172 7.25 7.50 3.46
N ARG A 173 7.85 7.35 4.64
CA ARG A 173 9.26 7.62 4.92
C ARG A 173 10.07 6.32 4.95
N GLY A 174 11.39 6.39 5.06
CA GLY A 174 12.25 5.23 5.26
C GLY A 174 12.15 4.63 6.67
N MET A 175 13.16 3.83 7.01
CA MET A 175 13.29 3.23 8.35
C MET A 175 13.81 4.23 9.40
N GLN A 176 14.39 5.34 8.96
CA GLN A 176 14.92 6.38 9.83
C GLN A 176 13.79 7.15 10.54
N PRO A 177 14.03 7.70 11.74
CA PRO A 177 15.30 7.72 12.47
C PRO A 177 15.61 6.43 13.25
N GLU A 178 14.71 5.45 13.29
CA GLU A 178 14.86 4.25 14.14
C GLU A 178 16.00 3.34 13.68
N VAL A 179 16.24 3.28 12.37
CA VAL A 179 17.31 2.48 11.77
C VAL A 179 18.10 3.31 10.78
N PRO A 180 19.42 3.45 10.91
CA PRO A 180 20.26 4.16 9.95
C PRO A 180 20.18 3.55 8.54
N TYR A 181 20.32 4.38 7.51
CA TYR A 181 20.32 3.94 6.11
C TYR A 181 21.44 2.92 5.84
N GLY A 182 21.18 1.98 4.95
CA GLY A 182 22.14 0.94 4.58
C GLY A 182 22.36 -0.14 5.65
N LYS A 183 21.59 -0.14 6.73
CA LYS A 183 21.70 -1.17 7.77
C LYS A 183 20.66 -2.28 7.59
N MET A 184 21.14 -3.52 7.61
CA MET A 184 20.33 -4.74 7.58
C MET A 184 19.60 -4.95 8.92
N GLN A 185 18.86 -3.93 9.35
CA GLN A 185 18.02 -3.94 10.55
C GLN A 185 16.56 -3.77 10.14
N LYS A 186 15.67 -3.99 11.07
CA LYS A 186 14.23 -3.93 10.86
C LYS A 186 13.67 -2.67 11.51
N GLY A 187 13.06 -1.81 10.71
CA GLY A 187 12.30 -0.65 11.16
C GLY A 187 10.99 -1.04 11.87
N PRO A 188 10.19 -0.07 12.31
CA PRO A 188 8.93 -0.31 12.99
C PRO A 188 7.86 -0.85 12.03
N LEU A 189 6.88 -1.58 12.57
CA LEU A 189 5.63 -1.89 11.87
C LEU A 189 4.76 -0.63 11.80
N PHE A 190 4.01 -0.47 10.72
CA PHE A 190 2.95 0.53 10.70
C PHE A 190 1.84 0.16 11.69
N ASN A 191 1.61 1.02 12.67
CA ASN A 191 0.55 0.90 13.65
C ASN A 191 -0.51 1.99 13.40
N PRO A 192 -1.72 1.65 12.90
CA PRO A 192 -2.77 2.61 12.56
C PRO A 192 -3.31 3.41 13.75
N GLU A 193 -3.04 2.96 14.98
CA GLU A 193 -3.43 3.62 16.22
C GLU A 193 -2.41 4.69 16.69
N LYS A 194 -1.15 4.62 16.19
CA LYS A 194 -0.02 5.41 16.69
C LYS A 194 0.75 6.18 15.63
N ASN A 195 0.76 5.70 14.39
CA ASN A 195 1.52 6.33 13.33
C ASN A 195 0.68 7.33 12.54
N ASN A 196 1.25 8.51 12.31
CA ASN A 196 0.69 9.47 11.39
C ASN A 196 0.71 8.91 9.95
N ARG A 197 -0.43 8.99 9.26
CA ARG A 197 -0.60 8.48 7.88
C ARG A 197 0.26 9.19 6.83
N LEU A 198 0.78 10.38 7.17
CA LEU A 198 1.66 11.16 6.32
C LEU A 198 3.15 10.98 6.69
N VAL A 199 3.48 10.07 7.61
CA VAL A 199 4.85 9.69 7.97
C VAL A 199 4.90 8.19 8.28
N ILE A 200 4.37 7.38 7.36
CA ILE A 200 4.30 5.92 7.50
C ILE A 200 5.73 5.35 7.47
N PRO A 201 6.16 4.62 8.50
CA PRO A 201 7.52 4.08 8.54
C PRO A 201 7.67 2.89 7.58
N THR A 202 8.81 2.77 6.94
CA THR A 202 9.24 1.55 6.27
C THR A 202 9.69 0.52 7.32
N THR A 203 9.18 -0.71 7.21
CA THR A 203 9.58 -1.81 8.10
C THR A 203 10.91 -2.42 7.67
N ALA A 204 11.15 -2.48 6.37
CA ALA A 204 12.43 -2.93 5.82
C ALA A 204 12.62 -2.38 4.41
N ASP A 205 13.84 -1.91 4.14
CA ASP A 205 14.31 -1.42 2.87
C ASP A 205 15.20 -2.47 2.21
N ALA A 206 14.91 -2.84 0.98
CA ALA A 206 15.57 -3.95 0.30
C ALA A 206 16.95 -3.55 -0.22
N TYR A 207 17.96 -4.34 0.17
CA TYR A 207 19.34 -4.21 -0.27
C TYR A 207 19.81 -5.48 -0.99
N PRO A 208 20.90 -5.41 -1.78
CA PRO A 208 21.42 -6.57 -2.52
C PRO A 208 21.77 -7.79 -1.65
N GLU A 209 22.12 -7.54 -0.39
CA GLU A 209 22.49 -8.57 0.59
C GLU A 209 21.31 -9.34 1.17
N TRP A 210 20.06 -8.90 0.90
CA TRP A 210 18.90 -9.62 1.42
C TRP A 210 18.91 -11.08 1.01
N THR A 211 18.74 -11.95 1.99
CA THR A 211 18.52 -13.38 1.81
C THR A 211 17.05 -13.71 2.03
N LEU A 212 16.63 -14.89 1.58
CA LEU A 212 15.27 -15.38 1.87
C LEU A 212 15.03 -15.50 3.38
N ASP A 213 16.03 -15.92 4.15
CA ASP A 213 15.89 -16.05 5.60
C ASP A 213 15.76 -14.69 6.29
N TYR A 214 16.49 -13.67 5.81
CA TYR A 214 16.29 -12.30 6.30
C TYR A 214 14.89 -11.82 5.96
N PHE A 215 14.43 -12.00 4.72
CA PHE A 215 13.08 -11.62 4.29
C PHE A 215 12.01 -12.30 5.17
N LYS A 216 12.10 -13.62 5.37
CA LYS A 216 11.22 -14.36 6.28
C LYS A 216 11.20 -13.74 7.67
N SER A 217 12.38 -13.42 8.21
CA SER A 217 12.49 -12.83 9.54
C SER A 217 11.86 -11.43 9.68
N VAL A 218 11.72 -10.69 8.56
CA VAL A 218 10.93 -9.44 8.51
C VAL A 218 9.44 -9.75 8.54
N ILE A 219 9.00 -10.71 7.72
CA ILE A 219 7.58 -11.08 7.59
C ILE A 219 7.05 -11.75 8.87
N ASP A 220 7.88 -12.50 9.58
CA ASP A 220 7.51 -13.15 10.85
C ASP A 220 7.21 -12.16 11.98
N ARG A 221 7.54 -10.88 11.81
CA ARG A 221 7.13 -9.80 12.72
C ARG A 221 5.69 -9.34 12.52
N ALA A 222 4.97 -9.89 11.55
CA ALA A 222 3.58 -9.51 11.31
C ALA A 222 2.72 -9.68 12.57
N GLU A 223 2.05 -8.61 12.96
CA GLU A 223 1.17 -8.55 14.12
C GLU A 223 -0.25 -8.18 13.67
N GLU A 224 -1.26 -8.71 14.36
CA GLU A 224 -2.64 -8.32 14.14
C GLU A 224 -2.84 -6.81 14.40
N GLY A 225 -3.58 -6.16 13.50
CA GLY A 225 -3.85 -4.72 13.59
C GLY A 225 -2.69 -3.82 13.15
N LYS A 226 -1.61 -4.39 12.61
CA LYS A 226 -0.46 -3.65 12.05
C LYS A 226 -0.12 -4.12 10.64
N ALA A 227 0.63 -3.31 9.89
CA ALA A 227 1.14 -3.68 8.58
C ALA A 227 2.66 -3.65 8.53
N ILE A 228 3.21 -4.56 7.72
CA ILE A 228 4.60 -4.54 7.27
C ILE A 228 4.65 -3.67 6.02
N ILE A 229 5.52 -2.66 6.00
CA ILE A 229 5.74 -1.78 4.86
C ILE A 229 7.12 -2.11 4.28
N LEU A 230 7.17 -2.63 3.06
CA LEU A 230 8.41 -2.97 2.38
C LEU A 230 8.72 -1.95 1.29
N GLN A 231 9.95 -1.51 1.27
CA GLN A 231 10.51 -0.62 0.25
C GLN A 231 11.45 -1.41 -0.64
N PHE A 232 11.23 -1.33 -1.94
CA PHE A 232 12.09 -1.83 -3.00
C PHE A 232 12.39 -0.69 -3.97
N HIS A 233 13.46 -0.86 -4.74
CA HIS A 233 13.75 -0.08 -5.93
C HIS A 233 13.61 -0.98 -7.16
N GLY A 234 14.57 -0.99 -8.07
CA GLY A 234 14.50 -1.87 -9.25
C GLY A 234 14.78 -3.36 -8.97
N VAL A 235 14.18 -4.22 -9.80
CA VAL A 235 14.36 -5.67 -9.80
C VAL A 235 14.59 -6.18 -11.25
N PRO A 236 15.81 -6.05 -11.79
CA PRO A 236 16.99 -5.41 -11.22
C PRO A 236 16.97 -3.88 -11.26
N ASP A 237 17.87 -3.24 -10.48
CA ASP A 237 18.19 -1.82 -10.59
C ASP A 237 19.66 -1.66 -11.05
N ILE A 238 19.85 -1.30 -12.31
CA ILE A 238 21.18 -1.13 -12.87
C ILE A 238 21.72 0.26 -12.59
N ALA A 239 20.83 1.26 -12.54
CA ALA A 239 21.21 2.65 -12.27
C ALA A 239 21.58 2.87 -10.79
N HIS A 240 20.97 2.10 -9.88
CA HIS A 240 21.20 2.22 -8.44
C HIS A 240 21.59 0.86 -7.82
N PRO A 241 22.79 0.33 -8.11
CA PRO A 241 23.20 -1.01 -7.72
C PRO A 241 23.24 -1.24 -6.20
N TRP A 242 23.30 -0.17 -5.39
CA TRP A 242 23.30 -0.28 -3.92
C TRP A 242 21.93 -0.55 -3.30
N VAL A 243 20.84 -0.39 -4.06
CA VAL A 243 19.45 -0.71 -3.66
C VAL A 243 18.80 -1.74 -4.59
N HIS A 244 19.61 -2.37 -5.42
CA HIS A 244 19.23 -3.41 -6.35
C HIS A 244 18.66 -4.64 -5.63
N THR A 245 17.60 -5.20 -6.19
CA THR A 245 17.11 -6.53 -5.80
C THR A 245 17.30 -7.51 -6.97
N ASP A 246 17.94 -8.64 -6.69
CA ASP A 246 18.11 -9.71 -7.66
C ASP A 246 16.75 -10.34 -8.02
N PRO A 247 16.42 -10.55 -9.32
CA PRO A 247 15.14 -11.08 -9.75
C PRO A 247 14.81 -12.48 -9.18
N ASP A 248 15.78 -13.39 -9.09
CA ASP A 248 15.55 -14.74 -8.53
C ASP A 248 15.28 -14.68 -7.03
N LYS A 249 15.94 -13.76 -6.32
CA LYS A 249 15.63 -13.52 -4.91
C LYS A 249 14.21 -12.95 -4.75
N PHE A 250 13.83 -11.97 -5.59
CA PHE A 250 12.51 -11.37 -5.55
C PHE A 250 11.40 -12.39 -5.80
N ILE A 251 11.55 -13.28 -6.80
CA ILE A 251 10.62 -14.40 -7.03
C ILE A 251 10.45 -15.23 -5.75
N ARG A 252 11.56 -15.60 -5.10
CA ARG A 252 11.50 -16.39 -3.85
C ARG A 252 10.81 -15.65 -2.72
N PHE A 253 10.99 -14.34 -2.61
CA PHE A 253 10.30 -13.52 -1.62
C PHE A 253 8.78 -13.51 -1.87
N MET A 254 8.36 -13.28 -3.12
CA MET A 254 6.93 -13.26 -3.47
C MET A 254 6.28 -14.65 -3.32
N ASN A 255 6.97 -15.72 -3.71
CA ASN A 255 6.50 -17.09 -3.49
C ASN A 255 6.33 -17.41 -1.99
N TYR A 256 7.22 -16.89 -1.14
CA TYR A 256 7.06 -17.05 0.31
C TYR A 256 5.80 -16.35 0.83
N LEU A 257 5.52 -15.10 0.41
CA LEU A 257 4.29 -14.38 0.79
C LEU A 257 3.03 -15.14 0.37
N GLU A 258 3.04 -15.72 -0.83
CA GLU A 258 1.95 -16.55 -1.34
C GLU A 258 1.77 -17.81 -0.50
N THR A 259 2.85 -18.54 -0.22
CA THR A 259 2.84 -19.80 0.57
C THR A 259 2.24 -19.61 1.96
N ILE A 260 2.51 -18.49 2.63
CA ILE A 260 1.98 -18.19 3.96
C ILE A 260 0.67 -17.39 3.93
N ASN A 261 0.09 -17.23 2.75
CA ASN A 261 -1.20 -16.56 2.52
C ASN A 261 -1.23 -15.13 3.11
N CYS A 262 -0.17 -14.35 2.87
CA CYS A 262 -0.16 -12.93 3.23
C CYS A 262 -1.15 -12.15 2.37
N LYS A 263 -1.83 -11.19 2.97
CA LYS A 263 -2.57 -10.18 2.22
C LYS A 263 -1.61 -9.08 1.79
N VAL A 264 -1.27 -9.07 0.51
CA VAL A 264 -0.35 -8.11 -0.09
C VAL A 264 -1.15 -7.01 -0.79
N ILE A 265 -0.94 -5.76 -0.38
CA ILE A 265 -1.76 -4.61 -0.79
C ILE A 265 -0.92 -3.42 -1.24
N ALA A 266 -1.54 -2.48 -1.95
CA ALA A 266 -0.99 -1.16 -2.22
C ALA A 266 -1.14 -0.25 -0.99
N LEU A 267 -0.34 0.82 -0.90
CA LEU A 267 -0.38 1.77 0.20
C LEU A 267 -1.74 2.47 0.31
N ARG A 268 -2.38 2.82 -0.82
CA ARG A 268 -3.72 3.41 -0.87
C ARG A 268 -4.80 2.54 -0.23
N ASP A 269 -4.56 1.24 -0.09
CA ASP A 269 -5.55 0.29 0.40
C ASP A 269 -5.55 0.13 1.93
N LEU A 270 -4.63 0.78 2.65
CA LEU A 270 -4.55 0.69 4.11
C LEU A 270 -5.88 0.99 4.80
N ASP A 271 -6.65 1.98 4.33
CA ASP A 271 -7.97 2.31 4.91
C ASP A 271 -9.03 1.20 4.74
N LYS A 272 -8.82 0.25 3.84
CA LYS A 272 -9.72 -0.90 3.66
C LYS A 272 -9.52 -1.97 4.75
N TYR A 273 -8.35 -1.99 5.35
CA TYR A 273 -7.95 -2.99 6.35
C TYR A 273 -7.87 -2.44 7.76
N PHE A 274 -7.62 -1.13 7.88
CA PHE A 274 -7.40 -0.48 9.17
C PHE A 274 -8.26 0.78 9.32
N LYS A 275 -8.80 0.97 10.53
CA LYS A 275 -9.30 2.28 10.95
C LYS A 275 -8.11 3.08 11.47
N ILE A 276 -7.54 3.92 10.60
CA ILE A 276 -6.37 4.72 10.94
C ILE A 276 -6.81 5.92 11.77
N LYS A 277 -6.21 6.07 12.97
CA LYS A 277 -6.44 7.24 13.81
C LYS A 277 -5.72 8.47 13.26
N GLU A 278 -6.33 9.63 13.43
CA GLU A 278 -5.60 10.88 13.24
C GLU A 278 -4.57 11.03 14.36
N VAL A 279 -3.32 11.24 13.97
CA VAL A 279 -2.17 11.46 14.84
C VAL A 279 -1.53 12.76 14.41
N ASP A 280 -1.13 13.58 15.39
CA ASP A 280 -0.48 14.87 15.13
C ASP A 280 0.74 14.74 14.23
N ASP A 281 1.03 15.80 13.46
CA ASP A 281 2.23 15.88 12.67
C ASP A 281 3.46 15.87 13.58
N PRO A 282 4.57 15.24 13.15
CA PRO A 282 5.78 15.17 13.97
C PRO A 282 6.35 16.57 14.21
N ALA A 283 6.75 16.83 15.46
CA ALA A 283 7.39 18.09 15.83
C ALA A 283 8.83 18.21 15.25
N LEU A 284 9.46 17.08 14.96
CA LEU A 284 10.82 16.99 14.41
C LEU A 284 10.79 16.27 13.07
N GLY A 285 11.65 16.69 12.16
CA GLY A 285 11.91 16.00 10.90
C GLY A 285 13.07 15.01 11.04
N TYR A 286 13.44 14.42 9.90
CA TYR A 286 14.63 13.58 9.76
C TYR A 286 15.39 13.95 8.48
N SER A 287 16.73 14.06 8.61
CA SER A 287 17.67 14.21 7.52
C SER A 287 18.95 13.42 7.83
N TYR A 288 19.64 12.94 6.79
CA TYR A 288 20.92 12.21 6.93
C TYR A 288 22.02 13.00 7.67
N GLY A 289 21.94 14.32 7.69
CA GLY A 289 22.93 15.18 8.32
C GLY A 289 22.66 15.52 9.78
N THR A 290 21.62 14.97 10.39
CA THR A 290 21.15 15.33 11.75
C THR A 290 21.45 14.28 12.84
N LEU A 291 22.32 13.30 12.55
CA LEU A 291 22.83 12.33 13.54
C LEU A 291 24.22 12.71 14.01
#